data_7405bad301c63ca3f0184bca7829c33d
#
_entry.id   7405bad301c63ca3f0184bca7829c33d
#
_cell.length_a   1.000
_cell.length_b   1.000
_cell.length_c   1.000
_cell.angle_alpha   90.00
_cell.angle_beta   90.00
_cell.angle_gamma   90.00
#
_symmetry.space_group_name_H-M   'P 1'
#
loop_
_entity.id
_entity.type
_entity.pdbx_description
1 polymer ?
#
loop_
_entity_poly.entity_id
_entity_poly.type
_entity_poly.pdbx_seq_one_letter_code
_entity_poly.pdbx_strand_id
1 'polypeptide(L)'
;RRMFIIGAAKLVVFTGIIARLFSLQITENKKYLTLSDKNRLREWKLPPIRGEFLDYFENVIAGNLKVYQLHVTPEEVEDFKYLMVRLKEILNISNNDFKKIIDQKNKQKPWETIIISKNLTWEQFTKVNYYLHDLVGAKPVLSVSRNYPFSESYTHVLGYVSEASEKDILNNEIIRSTHVPGLKVGKNGLEKTFEDELIGTNGIQRYEVNAYGKRISQLDHTDGLNGKTIKLTVDTEIQKFCNELLKGVAGSISVMDIYTGEIVAMQSSPSFDPNLFLFG
;
A
#
# COMPACT_ATOMS: atom_id res chain seq x y z
N ARG A 1 10.56 70.01 20.27
CA ARG A 1 11.12 68.89 21.04
C ARG A 1 10.23 67.65 20.94
N ARG A 2 8.90 67.68 21.17
CA ARG A 2 8.00 66.55 21.13
C ARG A 2 7.94 65.87 19.75
N MET A 3 7.88 66.67 18.67
CA MET A 3 7.89 66.12 17.29
C MET A 3 9.19 65.34 16.94
N PHE A 4 10.33 65.84 17.46
CA PHE A 4 11.63 65.16 17.21
C PHE A 4 11.72 63.81 17.90
N ILE A 5 11.20 63.70 19.12
CA ILE A 5 11.15 62.47 19.90
C ILE A 5 10.24 61.44 19.19
N ILE A 6 9.07 61.86 18.71
CA ILE A 6 8.13 61.04 17.97
C ILE A 6 8.74 60.59 16.63
N GLY A 7 9.46 61.47 15.93
CA GLY A 7 10.18 61.16 14.70
C GLY A 7 11.29 60.14 14.91
N ALA A 8 12.10 60.34 15.97
CA ALA A 8 13.16 59.38 16.33
C ALA A 8 12.60 58.01 16.71
N ALA A 9 11.51 57.95 17.50
CA ALA A 9 10.86 56.71 17.86
C ALA A 9 10.33 55.95 16.62
N LYS A 10 9.70 56.65 15.67
CA LYS A 10 9.25 56.06 14.39
C LYS A 10 10.43 55.50 13.58
N LEU A 11 11.54 56.24 13.51
CA LEU A 11 12.73 55.79 12.77
C LEU A 11 13.32 54.52 13.37
N VAL A 12 13.41 54.41 14.70
CA VAL A 12 13.89 53.22 15.39
C VAL A 12 13.00 51.99 15.07
N VAL A 13 11.68 52.16 15.17
CA VAL A 13 10.72 51.10 14.86
C VAL A 13 10.85 50.67 13.39
N PHE A 14 10.94 51.65 12.48
CA PHE A 14 11.05 51.36 11.03
C PHE A 14 12.37 50.62 10.70
N THR A 15 13.49 51.06 11.30
CA THR A 15 14.78 50.38 11.17
C THR A 15 14.74 48.95 11.71
N GLY A 16 14.06 48.73 12.86
CA GLY A 16 13.87 47.40 13.42
C GLY A 16 13.05 46.49 12.51
N ILE A 17 12.00 47.00 11.88
CA ILE A 17 11.18 46.27 10.91
C ILE A 17 12.02 45.89 9.67
N ILE A 18 12.78 46.85 9.12
CA ILE A 18 13.66 46.59 7.96
C ILE A 18 14.71 45.51 8.30
N ALA A 19 15.37 45.62 9.44
CA ALA A 19 16.35 44.67 9.91
C ALA A 19 15.73 43.25 10.06
N ARG A 20 14.51 43.18 10.59
CA ARG A 20 13.79 41.90 10.72
C ARG A 20 13.37 41.32 9.37
N LEU A 21 12.88 42.15 8.45
CA LEU A 21 12.56 41.73 7.08
C LEU A 21 13.80 41.22 6.35
N PHE A 22 14.92 41.90 6.48
CA PHE A 22 16.20 41.47 5.91
C PHE A 22 16.63 40.10 6.46
N SER A 23 16.56 39.92 7.77
CA SER A 23 16.85 38.65 8.42
C SER A 23 15.95 37.52 7.87
N LEU A 24 14.63 37.74 7.79
CA LEU A 24 13.67 36.71 7.30
C LEU A 24 13.83 36.42 5.81
N GLN A 25 14.07 37.44 4.98
CA GLN A 25 14.09 37.30 3.54
C GLN A 25 15.45 36.87 2.97
N ILE A 26 16.54 37.18 3.66
CA ILE A 26 17.91 36.92 3.17
C ILE A 26 18.61 35.87 4.05
N THR A 27 18.71 36.11 5.34
CA THR A 27 19.51 35.26 6.22
C THR A 27 18.81 33.94 6.52
N GLU A 28 17.52 33.96 6.77
CA GLU A 28 16.72 32.76 7.11
C GLU A 28 15.86 32.25 5.94
N ASN A 29 16.03 32.79 4.72
CA ASN A 29 15.22 32.49 3.55
C ASN A 29 15.12 30.96 3.27
N LYS A 30 16.27 30.25 3.24
CA LYS A 30 16.30 28.82 2.98
C LYS A 30 15.45 28.03 3.98
N LYS A 31 15.48 28.41 5.26
CA LYS A 31 14.69 27.78 6.32
C LYS A 31 13.19 27.97 6.10
N TYR A 32 12.77 29.20 5.81
CA TYR A 32 11.34 29.48 5.60
C TYR A 32 10.82 28.94 4.27
N LEU A 33 11.62 28.91 3.21
CA LEU A 33 11.30 28.21 1.97
C LEU A 33 11.08 26.72 2.23
N THR A 34 12.00 26.03 2.92
CA THR A 34 11.85 24.62 3.25
C THR A 34 10.60 24.35 4.09
N LEU A 35 10.26 25.23 5.05
CA LEU A 35 9.04 25.11 5.85
C LEU A 35 7.78 25.35 5.00
N SER A 36 7.81 26.33 4.11
CA SER A 36 6.72 26.60 3.18
C SER A 36 6.49 25.41 2.24
N ASP A 37 7.57 24.86 1.66
CA ASP A 37 7.49 23.72 0.76
C ASP A 37 6.98 22.46 1.49
N LYS A 38 7.42 22.20 2.71
CA LYS A 38 6.90 21.10 3.54
C LYS A 38 5.40 21.21 3.81
N ASN A 39 4.87 22.42 3.94
CA ASN A 39 3.45 22.64 4.16
C ASN A 39 2.63 22.57 2.86
N ARG A 40 3.23 22.96 1.74
CA ARG A 40 2.60 23.06 0.42
C ARG A 40 2.71 21.76 -0.37
N LEU A 41 3.82 20.99 -0.21
CA LEU A 41 4.11 19.80 -0.98
C LEU A 41 3.73 18.55 -0.19
N ARG A 42 3.00 17.64 -0.85
CA ARG A 42 2.74 16.31 -0.34
C ARG A 42 3.25 15.27 -1.31
N GLU A 43 3.95 14.28 -0.76
CA GLU A 43 4.39 13.12 -1.51
C GLU A 43 3.37 11.99 -1.35
N TRP A 44 2.99 11.42 -2.47
CA TRP A 44 2.14 10.25 -2.54
C TRP A 44 2.97 9.10 -3.08
N LYS A 45 3.11 8.05 -2.30
CA LYS A 45 3.80 6.84 -2.72
C LYS A 45 2.87 5.98 -3.57
N LEU A 46 3.34 5.57 -4.73
CA LEU A 46 2.67 4.60 -5.59
C LEU A 46 3.29 3.23 -5.34
N PRO A 47 2.52 2.24 -4.85
CA PRO A 47 3.06 0.92 -4.58
C PRO A 47 3.54 0.26 -5.88
N PRO A 48 4.70 -0.43 -5.86
CA PRO A 48 5.17 -1.22 -6.98
C PRO A 48 4.30 -2.47 -7.14
N ILE A 49 4.37 -3.08 -8.32
CA ILE A 49 3.81 -4.41 -8.55
C ILE A 49 4.81 -5.43 -8.01
N ARG A 50 4.35 -6.34 -7.14
CA ARG A 50 5.18 -7.40 -6.57
C ARG A 50 5.66 -8.35 -7.66
N GLY A 51 6.92 -8.78 -7.61
CA GLY A 51 7.49 -9.74 -8.55
C GLY A 51 6.75 -11.07 -8.56
N GLU A 52 6.82 -11.78 -9.66
CA GLU A 52 6.12 -13.06 -9.86
C GLU A 52 7.05 -14.25 -9.62
N PHE A 53 6.46 -15.39 -9.23
CA PHE A 53 7.15 -16.68 -9.29
C PHE A 53 6.68 -17.47 -10.50
N LEU A 54 7.64 -17.99 -11.25
CA LEU A 54 7.41 -18.87 -12.40
C LEU A 54 7.95 -20.26 -12.09
N ASP A 55 7.31 -21.28 -12.63
CA ASP A 55 7.83 -22.64 -12.63
C ASP A 55 8.95 -22.84 -13.68
N TYR A 56 9.42 -24.08 -13.83
CA TYR A 56 10.44 -24.40 -14.82
C TYR A 56 10.02 -24.07 -16.26
N PHE A 57 8.74 -24.24 -16.58
CA PHE A 57 8.16 -23.98 -17.91
C PHE A 57 7.60 -22.55 -18.07
N GLU A 58 7.93 -21.64 -17.14
CA GLU A 58 7.48 -20.23 -17.16
C GLU A 58 5.98 -20.05 -16.90
N ASN A 59 5.28 -21.05 -16.35
CA ASN A 59 3.93 -20.86 -15.85
C ASN A 59 3.95 -20.04 -14.57
N VAL A 60 3.03 -19.08 -14.45
CA VAL A 60 2.91 -18.26 -13.25
C VAL A 60 2.34 -19.07 -12.10
N ILE A 61 3.14 -19.28 -11.04
CA ILE A 61 2.74 -20.01 -9.83
C ILE A 61 2.37 -19.07 -8.66
N ALA A 62 2.91 -17.87 -8.66
CA ALA A 62 2.42 -16.75 -7.85
C ALA A 62 2.52 -15.47 -8.65
N GLY A 63 1.40 -14.88 -8.97
CA GLY A 63 1.28 -13.69 -9.81
C GLY A 63 0.43 -12.61 -9.16
N ASN A 64 -0.07 -11.72 -9.99
CA ASN A 64 -0.83 -10.56 -9.56
C ASN A 64 -2.15 -10.47 -10.34
N LEU A 65 -3.27 -10.28 -9.63
CA LEU A 65 -4.57 -10.03 -10.22
C LEU A 65 -5.04 -8.61 -9.96
N LYS A 66 -5.70 -8.02 -10.95
CA LYS A 66 -6.40 -6.75 -10.81
C LYS A 66 -7.65 -6.97 -9.96
N VAL A 67 -7.79 -6.16 -8.91
CA VAL A 67 -8.93 -6.19 -7.97
C VAL A 67 -9.51 -4.79 -7.83
N TYR A 68 -10.81 -4.72 -7.62
CA TYR A 68 -11.49 -3.46 -7.37
C TYR A 68 -11.50 -3.20 -5.86
N GLN A 69 -11.04 -2.03 -5.45
CA GLN A 69 -11.01 -1.60 -4.07
C GLN A 69 -11.83 -0.32 -3.90
N LEU A 70 -12.31 -0.09 -2.70
CA LEU A 70 -12.94 1.16 -2.32
C LEU A 70 -12.08 1.87 -1.27
N HIS A 71 -11.59 3.02 -1.63
CA HIS A 71 -10.77 3.87 -0.79
C HIS A 71 -11.57 5.10 -0.33
N VAL A 72 -11.34 5.54 0.90
CA VAL A 72 -11.91 6.77 1.45
C VAL A 72 -10.82 7.53 2.18
N THR A 73 -10.68 8.82 1.89
CA THR A 73 -9.81 9.72 2.64
C THR A 73 -10.69 10.56 3.57
N PRO A 74 -10.59 10.39 4.91
CA PRO A 74 -11.50 11.06 5.85
C PRO A 74 -11.54 12.59 5.72
N GLU A 75 -10.43 13.22 5.37
CA GLU A 75 -10.32 14.68 5.17
C GLU A 75 -11.19 15.20 3.99
N GLU A 76 -11.48 14.33 3.01
CA GLU A 76 -12.28 14.69 1.83
C GLU A 76 -13.80 14.47 2.06
N VAL A 77 -14.19 13.97 3.24
CA VAL A 77 -15.57 13.59 3.59
C VAL A 77 -16.11 14.54 4.64
N GLU A 78 -17.22 15.21 4.36
CA GLU A 78 -17.88 16.12 5.31
C GLU A 78 -18.49 15.35 6.49
N ASP A 79 -19.27 14.30 6.21
CA ASP A 79 -19.86 13.40 7.23
C ASP A 79 -19.45 11.95 6.97
N PHE A 80 -18.35 11.54 7.61
CA PHE A 80 -17.84 10.17 7.50
C PHE A 80 -18.84 9.11 7.99
N LYS A 81 -19.65 9.44 9.01
CA LYS A 81 -20.63 8.48 9.55
C LYS A 81 -21.76 8.24 8.56
N TYR A 82 -22.26 9.30 7.94
CA TYR A 82 -23.30 9.21 6.89
C TYR A 82 -22.78 8.38 5.71
N LEU A 83 -21.58 8.71 5.19
CA LEU A 83 -20.96 7.95 4.11
C LEU A 83 -20.87 6.45 4.44
N MET A 84 -20.41 6.12 5.65
CA MET A 84 -20.27 4.71 6.08
C MET A 84 -21.60 3.98 6.19
N VAL A 85 -22.68 4.65 6.62
CA VAL A 85 -24.03 4.06 6.64
C VAL A 85 -24.49 3.74 5.22
N ARG A 86 -24.32 4.67 4.28
CA ARG A 86 -24.66 4.46 2.87
C ARG A 86 -23.84 3.34 2.23
N LEU A 87 -22.52 3.32 2.46
CA LEU A 87 -21.64 2.24 1.97
C LEU A 87 -22.01 0.87 2.55
N LYS A 88 -22.42 0.83 3.82
CA LYS A 88 -22.90 -0.40 4.45
C LYS A 88 -24.13 -0.97 3.75
N GLU A 89 -25.08 -0.12 3.35
CA GLU A 89 -26.28 -0.54 2.61
C GLU A 89 -25.93 -1.04 1.20
N ILE A 90 -25.07 -0.32 0.47
CA ILE A 90 -24.68 -0.64 -0.92
C ILE A 90 -23.83 -1.92 -1.00
N LEU A 91 -22.89 -2.09 -0.08
CA LEU A 91 -21.90 -3.18 -0.09
C LEU A 91 -22.22 -4.33 0.85
N ASN A 92 -23.28 -4.25 1.64
CA ASN A 92 -23.63 -5.22 2.69
C ASN A 92 -22.48 -5.46 3.69
N ILE A 93 -21.81 -4.39 4.13
CA ILE A 93 -20.67 -4.47 5.06
C ILE A 93 -21.15 -5.04 6.41
N SER A 94 -20.43 -6.02 6.96
CA SER A 94 -20.75 -6.62 8.25
C SER A 94 -20.63 -5.59 9.39
N ASN A 95 -21.37 -5.81 10.49
CA ASN A 95 -21.27 -4.93 11.65
C ASN A 95 -19.87 -4.93 12.28
N ASN A 96 -19.16 -6.04 12.18
CA ASN A 96 -17.79 -6.16 12.71
C ASN A 96 -16.80 -5.35 11.86
N ASP A 97 -16.89 -5.44 10.53
CA ASP A 97 -16.01 -4.69 9.64
C ASP A 97 -16.32 -3.19 9.69
N PHE A 98 -17.60 -2.83 9.80
CA PHE A 98 -18.01 -1.44 10.05
C PHE A 98 -17.35 -0.87 11.32
N LYS A 99 -17.34 -1.60 12.43
CA LYS A 99 -16.64 -1.18 13.66
C LYS A 99 -15.15 -1.04 13.45
N LYS A 100 -14.50 -2.04 12.80
CA LYS A 100 -13.06 -1.98 12.50
C LYS A 100 -12.69 -0.74 11.69
N ILE A 101 -13.49 -0.38 10.68
CA ILE A 101 -13.26 0.81 9.84
C ILE A 101 -13.38 2.09 10.67
N ILE A 102 -14.38 2.19 11.53
CA ILE A 102 -14.54 3.35 12.43
C ILE A 102 -13.35 3.46 13.41
N ASP A 103 -12.92 2.34 13.99
CA ASP A 103 -11.78 2.31 14.89
C ASP A 103 -10.47 2.69 14.16
N GLN A 104 -10.30 2.22 12.93
CA GLN A 104 -9.17 2.58 12.07
C GLN A 104 -9.16 4.09 11.79
N LYS A 105 -10.29 4.67 11.40
CA LYS A 105 -10.46 6.12 11.18
C LYS A 105 -10.04 6.94 12.40
N ASN A 106 -10.35 6.47 13.62
CA ASN A 106 -10.01 7.18 14.86
C ASN A 106 -8.53 7.10 15.23
N LYS A 107 -7.80 6.08 14.73
CA LYS A 107 -6.35 5.87 14.98
C LYS A 107 -5.47 6.51 13.93
N GLN A 108 -5.95 6.65 12.70
CA GLN A 108 -5.19 7.19 11.57
C GLN A 108 -5.35 8.71 11.46
N LYS A 109 -4.42 9.32 10.74
CA LYS A 109 -4.47 10.75 10.44
C LYS A 109 -5.56 11.04 9.39
N PRO A 110 -6.21 12.21 9.42
CA PRO A 110 -7.33 12.52 8.52
C PRO A 110 -7.02 12.43 7.03
N TRP A 111 -5.77 12.65 6.63
CA TRP A 111 -5.33 12.59 5.23
C TRP A 111 -4.88 11.19 4.78
N GLU A 112 -4.79 10.23 5.69
CA GLU A 112 -4.46 8.86 5.35
C GLU A 112 -5.69 8.15 4.79
N THR A 113 -5.49 7.47 3.66
CA THR A 113 -6.55 6.73 2.98
C THR A 113 -6.89 5.45 3.74
N ILE A 114 -8.18 5.22 3.94
CA ILE A 114 -8.71 4.00 4.53
C ILE A 114 -9.27 3.12 3.42
N ILE A 115 -8.91 1.84 3.40
CA ILE A 115 -9.45 0.85 2.47
C ILE A 115 -10.72 0.28 3.09
N ILE A 116 -11.87 0.65 2.54
CA ILE A 116 -13.19 0.20 3.02
C ILE A 116 -13.47 -1.22 2.57
N SER A 117 -13.13 -1.56 1.33
CA SER A 117 -13.21 -2.92 0.79
C SER A 117 -11.98 -3.21 -0.06
N LYS A 118 -11.36 -4.36 0.22
CA LYS A 118 -10.12 -4.80 -0.45
C LYS A 118 -10.37 -5.57 -1.74
N ASN A 119 -11.58 -6.09 -1.92
CA ASN A 119 -11.96 -6.88 -3.09
C ASN A 119 -13.46 -6.72 -3.34
N LEU A 120 -13.83 -5.80 -4.21
CA LEU A 120 -15.19 -5.62 -4.69
C LEU A 120 -15.45 -6.56 -5.86
N THR A 121 -16.62 -7.17 -5.88
CA THR A 121 -17.12 -7.81 -7.11
C THR A 121 -17.39 -6.74 -8.17
N TRP A 122 -17.43 -7.16 -9.45
CA TRP A 122 -17.78 -6.24 -10.54
C TRP A 122 -19.14 -5.56 -10.30
N GLU A 123 -20.12 -6.31 -9.79
CA GLU A 123 -21.43 -5.77 -9.47
C GLU A 123 -21.38 -4.70 -8.37
N GLN A 124 -20.64 -4.96 -7.29
CA GLN A 124 -20.43 -3.99 -6.20
C GLN A 124 -19.70 -2.74 -6.70
N PHE A 125 -18.67 -2.92 -7.50
CA PHE A 125 -17.90 -1.82 -8.11
C PHE A 125 -18.80 -0.95 -8.98
N THR A 126 -19.66 -1.56 -9.81
CA THR A 126 -20.63 -0.86 -10.66
C THR A 126 -21.66 -0.10 -9.83
N LYS A 127 -22.20 -0.72 -8.77
CA LYS A 127 -23.14 -0.06 -7.83
C LYS A 127 -22.49 1.16 -7.16
N VAL A 128 -21.26 1.04 -6.67
CA VAL A 128 -20.54 2.17 -6.07
C VAL A 128 -20.36 3.30 -7.07
N ASN A 129 -19.93 3.00 -8.31
CA ASN A 129 -19.78 4.01 -9.35
C ASN A 129 -21.10 4.70 -9.73
N TYR A 130 -22.22 3.96 -9.73
CA TYR A 130 -23.53 4.52 -10.01
C TYR A 130 -23.97 5.56 -8.94
N TYR A 131 -23.71 5.26 -7.66
CA TYR A 131 -24.03 6.15 -6.53
C TYR A 131 -22.89 7.12 -6.16
N LEU A 132 -21.83 7.22 -6.96
CA LEU A 132 -20.64 7.98 -6.59
C LEU A 132 -20.90 9.46 -6.32
N HIS A 133 -21.93 10.04 -6.95
CA HIS A 133 -22.38 11.42 -6.73
C HIS A 133 -22.91 11.66 -5.31
N ASP A 134 -23.46 10.62 -4.64
CA ASP A 134 -23.93 10.68 -3.25
C ASP A 134 -22.85 10.27 -2.25
N LEU A 135 -21.75 9.67 -2.73
CA LEU A 135 -20.68 9.09 -1.92
C LEU A 135 -19.43 10.00 -1.94
N VAL A 136 -19.61 11.26 -1.58
CA VAL A 136 -18.51 12.25 -1.58
C VAL A 136 -17.33 11.76 -0.75
N GLY A 137 -16.14 11.72 -1.37
CA GLY A 137 -14.89 11.24 -0.74
C GLY A 137 -14.63 9.74 -0.91
N ALA A 138 -15.59 8.96 -1.43
CA ALA A 138 -15.36 7.57 -1.81
C ALA A 138 -14.70 7.49 -3.19
N LYS A 139 -13.65 6.67 -3.31
CA LYS A 139 -12.88 6.49 -4.55
C LYS A 139 -12.79 4.99 -4.88
N PRO A 140 -13.58 4.50 -5.84
CA PRO A 140 -13.36 3.18 -6.39
C PRO A 140 -12.04 3.18 -7.19
N VAL A 141 -11.16 2.22 -6.88
CA VAL A 141 -9.80 2.14 -7.42
C VAL A 141 -9.56 0.75 -7.97
N LEU A 142 -8.91 0.69 -9.13
CA LEU A 142 -8.32 -0.55 -9.63
C LEU A 142 -6.96 -0.73 -8.96
N SER A 143 -6.82 -1.79 -8.18
CA SER A 143 -5.60 -2.16 -7.46
C SER A 143 -5.08 -3.52 -7.91
N VAL A 144 -3.98 -3.95 -7.34
CA VAL A 144 -3.35 -5.23 -7.63
C VAL A 144 -3.28 -6.05 -6.34
N SER A 145 -3.67 -7.31 -6.42
CA SER A 145 -3.55 -8.26 -5.31
C SER A 145 -2.76 -9.49 -5.74
N ARG A 146 -2.03 -10.09 -4.81
CA ARG A 146 -1.35 -11.37 -5.04
C ARG A 146 -2.36 -12.45 -5.40
N ASN A 147 -1.95 -13.40 -6.23
CA ASN A 147 -2.75 -14.55 -6.63
C ASN A 147 -1.88 -15.81 -6.72
N TYR A 148 -2.42 -16.91 -6.22
CA TYR A 148 -1.79 -18.23 -6.25
C TYR A 148 -2.68 -19.19 -7.06
N PRO A 149 -2.45 -19.32 -8.39
CA PRO A 149 -3.35 -20.07 -9.28
C PRO A 149 -3.45 -21.55 -8.90
N PHE A 150 -2.38 -22.12 -8.36
CA PHE A 150 -2.31 -23.53 -7.96
C PHE A 150 -2.49 -23.77 -6.46
N SER A 151 -2.94 -22.72 -5.75
CA SER A 151 -3.50 -22.80 -4.41
C SER A 151 -2.72 -23.75 -3.47
N GLU A 152 -3.32 -24.86 -3.06
CA GLU A 152 -2.79 -25.82 -2.09
C GLU A 152 -1.50 -26.51 -2.52
N SER A 153 -1.24 -26.62 -3.82
CA SER A 153 -0.08 -27.36 -4.33
C SER A 153 1.26 -26.70 -4.00
N TYR A 154 1.27 -25.37 -3.75
CA TYR A 154 2.51 -24.64 -3.54
C TYR A 154 2.61 -23.96 -2.17
N THR A 155 1.62 -24.16 -1.30
CA THR A 155 1.50 -23.42 -0.04
C THR A 155 2.75 -23.49 0.84
N HIS A 156 3.30 -24.69 1.00
CA HIS A 156 4.47 -24.90 1.87
C HIS A 156 5.79 -24.43 1.25
N VAL A 157 5.85 -24.35 -0.09
CA VAL A 157 7.03 -23.86 -0.83
C VAL A 157 7.00 -22.35 -0.92
N LEU A 158 5.93 -21.81 -1.49
CA LEU A 158 5.80 -20.37 -1.70
C LEU A 158 5.50 -19.63 -0.40
N GLY A 159 4.70 -20.22 0.48
CA GLY A 159 4.12 -19.52 1.60
C GLY A 159 2.95 -18.63 1.19
N TYR A 160 2.78 -17.53 1.88
CA TYR A 160 1.71 -16.57 1.60
C TYR A 160 2.13 -15.14 1.96
N VAL A 161 1.41 -14.17 1.42
CA VAL A 161 1.54 -12.77 1.79
C VAL A 161 0.34 -12.33 2.62
N SER A 162 0.58 -11.42 3.56
CA SER A 162 -0.48 -10.69 4.27
C SER A 162 -0.05 -9.26 4.54
N GLU A 163 -0.93 -8.44 5.10
CA GLU A 163 -0.59 -7.05 5.42
C GLU A 163 0.63 -6.96 6.35
N ALA A 164 1.48 -5.96 6.08
CA ALA A 164 2.66 -5.69 6.89
C ALA A 164 2.24 -5.35 8.33
N SER A 165 2.78 -6.10 9.30
CA SER A 165 2.60 -5.81 10.72
C SER A 165 3.63 -4.76 11.17
N GLU A 166 3.40 -4.14 12.34
CA GLU A 166 4.37 -3.22 12.94
C GLU A 166 5.75 -3.87 13.12
N LYS A 167 5.79 -5.17 13.43
CA LYS A 167 7.04 -5.93 13.55
C LYS A 167 7.78 -6.06 12.23
N ASP A 168 7.06 -6.30 11.12
CA ASP A 168 7.67 -6.39 9.79
C ASP A 168 8.29 -5.05 9.39
N ILE A 169 7.60 -3.95 9.67
CA ILE A 169 8.06 -2.58 9.37
C ILE A 169 9.29 -2.20 10.22
N LEU A 170 9.33 -2.62 11.48
CA LEU A 170 10.45 -2.31 12.37
C LEU A 170 11.70 -3.12 12.03
N ASN A 171 11.54 -4.39 11.63
CA ASN A 171 12.62 -5.33 11.44
C ASN A 171 13.25 -5.30 10.04
N ASN A 172 12.56 -4.76 9.04
CA ASN A 172 13.07 -4.71 7.66
C ASN A 172 13.02 -3.26 7.12
N GLU A 173 14.19 -2.75 6.75
CA GLU A 173 14.35 -1.38 6.27
C GLU A 173 13.70 -1.18 4.90
N ILE A 174 13.74 -2.19 4.03
CA ILE A 174 13.12 -2.15 2.69
C ILE A 174 11.60 -2.08 2.85
N ILE A 175 11.00 -2.92 3.69
CA ILE A 175 9.57 -2.88 4.00
C ILE A 175 9.18 -1.51 4.57
N ARG A 176 9.99 -0.97 5.48
CA ARG A 176 9.74 0.35 6.09
C ARG A 176 9.78 1.48 5.06
N SER A 177 10.73 1.46 4.13
CA SER A 177 10.86 2.49 3.09
C SER A 177 9.74 2.39 2.04
N THR A 178 9.32 1.18 1.70
CA THR A 178 8.28 0.89 0.70
C THR A 178 6.87 0.96 1.30
N HIS A 179 6.75 1.06 2.64
CA HIS A 179 5.47 0.99 3.32
C HIS A 179 4.45 2.01 2.81
N VAL A 180 3.30 1.49 2.41
CA VAL A 180 2.05 2.20 2.09
C VAL A 180 0.88 1.46 2.75
N PRO A 181 -0.26 2.11 3.02
CA PRO A 181 -1.44 1.43 3.54
C PRO A 181 -1.84 0.23 2.69
N GLY A 182 -2.02 -0.93 3.32
CA GLY A 182 -2.37 -2.18 2.63
C GLY A 182 -1.21 -2.89 1.94
N LEU A 183 0.05 -2.46 2.16
CA LEU A 183 1.22 -3.19 1.67
C LEU A 183 1.23 -4.62 2.18
N LYS A 184 1.37 -5.58 1.26
CA LYS A 184 1.48 -7.00 1.57
C LYS A 184 2.94 -7.44 1.55
N VAL A 185 3.31 -8.24 2.54
CA VAL A 185 4.67 -8.78 2.72
C VAL A 185 4.62 -10.30 2.89
N GLY A 186 5.66 -10.99 2.47
CA GLY A 186 5.80 -12.43 2.66
C GLY A 186 5.92 -12.82 4.13
N LYS A 187 5.11 -13.77 4.59
CA LYS A 187 5.11 -14.21 5.99
C LYS A 187 5.95 -15.45 6.22
N ASN A 188 6.01 -16.32 5.24
CA ASN A 188 6.81 -17.54 5.28
C ASN A 188 7.17 -17.99 3.84
N GLY A 189 7.91 -19.11 3.74
CA GLY A 189 8.31 -19.71 2.47
C GLY A 189 9.15 -18.79 1.58
N LEU A 190 9.13 -19.03 0.29
CA LEU A 190 9.89 -18.26 -0.70
C LEU A 190 9.41 -16.81 -0.78
N GLU A 191 8.13 -16.53 -0.54
CA GLU A 191 7.59 -15.18 -0.47
C GLU A 191 8.33 -14.31 0.55
N LYS A 192 8.69 -14.89 1.70
CA LYS A 192 9.46 -14.20 2.75
C LYS A 192 10.95 -14.18 2.44
N THR A 193 11.49 -15.28 1.94
CA THR A 193 12.94 -15.41 1.69
C THR A 193 13.41 -14.44 0.62
N PHE A 194 12.60 -14.26 -0.43
CA PHE A 194 12.88 -13.35 -1.54
C PHE A 194 12.13 -12.01 -1.45
N GLU A 195 11.75 -11.60 -0.22
CA GLU A 195 10.99 -10.35 -0.02
C GLU A 195 11.67 -9.16 -0.67
N ASP A 196 12.97 -9.02 -0.50
CA ASP A 196 13.75 -7.87 -0.97
C ASP A 196 13.78 -7.75 -2.50
N GLU A 197 13.76 -8.88 -3.22
CA GLU A 197 13.68 -8.93 -4.68
C GLU A 197 12.25 -8.73 -5.19
N LEU A 198 11.27 -9.28 -4.45
CA LEU A 198 9.87 -9.29 -4.88
C LEU A 198 9.13 -7.98 -4.63
N ILE A 199 9.51 -7.22 -3.59
CA ILE A 199 8.73 -6.06 -3.14
C ILE A 199 8.83 -4.87 -4.11
N GLY A 200 9.97 -4.68 -4.80
CA GLY A 200 10.22 -3.53 -5.66
C GLY A 200 10.44 -2.21 -4.90
N THR A 201 10.35 -1.09 -5.59
CA THR A 201 10.48 0.25 -5.00
C THR A 201 9.31 1.13 -5.39
N ASN A 202 8.83 1.96 -4.45
CA ASN A 202 7.70 2.87 -4.71
C ASN A 202 8.03 3.90 -5.78
N GLY A 203 7.04 4.21 -6.61
CA GLY A 203 6.98 5.49 -7.30
C GLY A 203 6.59 6.61 -6.33
N ILE A 204 6.93 7.83 -6.69
CA ILE A 204 6.61 9.03 -5.92
C ILE A 204 5.90 10.03 -6.83
N GLN A 205 4.70 10.44 -6.42
CA GLN A 205 4.01 11.59 -7.00
C GLN A 205 3.99 12.74 -6.01
N ARG A 206 4.45 13.93 -6.45
CA ARG A 206 4.41 15.15 -5.66
C ARG A 206 3.26 16.03 -6.11
N TYR A 207 2.46 16.43 -5.14
CA TYR A 207 1.33 17.34 -5.35
C TYR A 207 1.51 18.62 -4.54
N GLU A 208 1.13 19.71 -5.15
CA GLU A 208 0.89 20.96 -4.42
C GLU A 208 -0.49 20.90 -3.76
N VAL A 209 -0.55 21.23 -2.48
CA VAL A 209 -1.81 21.30 -1.72
C VAL A 209 -2.05 22.71 -1.20
N ASN A 210 -3.32 23.08 -1.06
CA ASN A 210 -3.69 24.35 -0.41
C ASN A 210 -3.63 24.21 1.13
N ALA A 211 -3.95 25.30 1.85
CA ALA A 211 -3.97 25.32 3.31
C ALA A 211 -4.95 24.31 3.94
N TYR A 212 -5.90 23.80 3.19
CA TYR A 212 -6.88 22.79 3.59
C TYR A 212 -6.47 21.36 3.19
N GLY A 213 -5.26 21.16 2.66
CA GLY A 213 -4.77 19.85 2.21
C GLY A 213 -5.29 19.39 0.84
N LYS A 214 -6.17 20.18 0.19
CA LYS A 214 -6.74 19.84 -1.13
C LYS A 214 -5.67 19.96 -2.23
N ARG A 215 -5.56 18.96 -3.10
CA ARG A 215 -4.63 18.96 -4.24
C ARG A 215 -4.98 20.09 -5.22
N ILE A 216 -3.97 20.88 -5.60
CA ILE A 216 -4.07 21.97 -6.57
C ILE A 216 -3.48 21.52 -7.91
N SER A 217 -2.23 21.04 -7.89
CA SER A 217 -1.52 20.63 -9.09
C SER A 217 -0.59 19.46 -8.81
N GLN A 218 -0.29 18.66 -9.84
CA GLN A 218 0.77 17.67 -9.81
C GLN A 218 2.06 18.34 -10.29
N LEU A 219 3.13 18.21 -9.51
CA LEU A 219 4.41 18.86 -9.78
C LEU A 219 5.40 17.92 -10.44
N ASP A 220 5.56 16.71 -9.89
CA ASP A 220 6.58 15.77 -10.28
C ASP A 220 6.08 14.33 -10.15
N HIS A 221 6.65 13.44 -10.95
CA HIS A 221 6.37 12.01 -10.92
C HIS A 221 7.69 11.25 -11.12
N THR A 222 7.96 10.34 -10.21
CA THR A 222 9.08 9.39 -10.33
C THR A 222 8.50 7.98 -10.33
N ASP A 223 8.76 7.24 -11.39
CA ASP A 223 8.32 5.85 -11.49
C ASP A 223 9.05 4.98 -10.48
N GLY A 224 8.31 4.05 -9.88
CA GLY A 224 8.89 2.99 -9.07
C GLY A 224 9.40 1.84 -9.94
N LEU A 225 10.14 0.94 -9.32
CA LEU A 225 10.57 -0.31 -9.96
C LEU A 225 9.72 -1.46 -9.42
N ASN A 226 9.13 -2.22 -10.32
CA ASN A 226 8.41 -3.44 -9.96
C ASN A 226 9.39 -4.49 -9.40
N GLY A 227 8.87 -5.41 -8.59
CA GLY A 227 9.63 -6.54 -8.08
C GLY A 227 10.12 -7.43 -9.21
N LYS A 228 11.22 -8.15 -8.96
CA LYS A 228 11.84 -9.07 -9.92
C LYS A 228 11.02 -10.35 -10.02
N THR A 229 10.86 -10.86 -11.24
CA THR A 229 10.33 -12.20 -11.49
C THR A 229 11.40 -13.24 -11.15
N ILE A 230 11.01 -14.27 -10.41
CA ILE A 230 11.89 -15.35 -9.97
C ILE A 230 11.40 -16.65 -10.62
N LYS A 231 12.29 -17.31 -11.38
CA LYS A 231 12.03 -18.62 -11.97
C LYS A 231 12.54 -19.71 -11.04
N LEU A 232 11.68 -20.69 -10.75
CA LEU A 232 11.99 -21.86 -9.94
C LEU A 232 12.27 -23.07 -10.84
N THR A 233 12.89 -24.08 -10.26
CA THR A 233 13.15 -25.38 -10.91
C THR A 233 11.98 -26.35 -10.82
N VAL A 234 10.90 -25.97 -10.11
CA VAL A 234 9.74 -26.82 -9.84
C VAL A 234 8.90 -26.99 -11.11
N ASP A 235 8.50 -28.22 -11.38
CA ASP A 235 7.55 -28.60 -12.42
C ASP A 235 6.13 -28.64 -11.83
N THR A 236 5.24 -27.79 -12.35
CA THR A 236 3.87 -27.66 -11.84
C THR A 236 3.05 -28.93 -11.99
N GLU A 237 3.24 -29.69 -13.06
CA GLU A 237 2.46 -30.91 -13.26
C GLU A 237 2.88 -32.03 -12.27
N ILE A 238 4.19 -32.18 -12.03
CA ILE A 238 4.70 -33.10 -11.00
C ILE A 238 4.28 -32.64 -9.61
N GLN A 239 4.32 -31.33 -9.34
CA GLN A 239 3.88 -30.74 -8.06
C GLN A 239 2.40 -31.03 -7.78
N LYS A 240 1.51 -30.84 -8.76
CA LYS A 240 0.08 -31.16 -8.66
C LYS A 240 -0.14 -32.63 -8.40
N PHE A 241 0.57 -33.49 -9.14
CA PHE A 241 0.50 -34.96 -8.97
C PHE A 241 0.90 -35.36 -7.54
N CYS A 242 1.99 -34.78 -7.00
CA CYS A 242 2.38 -35.02 -5.62
C CYS A 242 1.31 -34.55 -4.61
N ASN A 243 0.63 -33.43 -4.89
CA ASN A 243 -0.47 -32.94 -4.06
C ASN A 243 -1.66 -33.91 -4.07
N GLU A 244 -2.02 -34.44 -5.23
CA GLU A 244 -3.10 -35.42 -5.35
C GLU A 244 -2.78 -36.76 -4.61
N LEU A 245 -1.54 -37.21 -4.68
CA LEU A 245 -1.09 -38.41 -3.96
C LEU A 245 -1.17 -38.28 -2.44
N LEU A 246 -0.96 -37.09 -1.93
CA LEU A 246 -1.02 -36.78 -0.49
C LEU A 246 -2.42 -36.40 -0.01
N LYS A 247 -3.42 -36.38 -0.88
CA LYS A 247 -4.77 -35.97 -0.49
C LYS A 247 -5.37 -36.87 0.58
N GLY A 248 -5.69 -36.29 1.72
CA GLY A 248 -6.25 -37.02 2.88
C GLY A 248 -5.21 -37.78 3.70
N VAL A 249 -3.94 -37.67 3.42
CA VAL A 249 -2.83 -38.30 4.14
C VAL A 249 -1.87 -37.25 4.63
N ALA A 250 -1.40 -37.36 5.88
CA ALA A 250 -0.32 -36.51 6.39
C ALA A 250 1.03 -37.07 5.94
N GLY A 251 1.82 -36.23 5.27
CA GLY A 251 3.13 -36.65 4.77
C GLY A 251 3.80 -35.60 3.90
N SER A 252 4.95 -35.94 3.34
CA SER A 252 5.68 -35.06 2.42
C SER A 252 6.33 -35.89 1.29
N ILE A 253 6.41 -35.30 0.11
CA ILE A 253 7.11 -35.82 -1.07
C ILE A 253 8.10 -34.72 -1.50
N SER A 254 9.36 -35.13 -1.74
CA SER A 254 10.39 -34.32 -2.37
C SER A 254 10.98 -35.06 -3.55
N VAL A 255 10.96 -34.44 -4.71
CA VAL A 255 11.53 -34.97 -5.96
C VAL A 255 12.69 -34.08 -6.37
N MET A 256 13.85 -34.67 -6.55
CA MET A 256 15.09 -33.97 -6.87
C MET A 256 15.77 -34.67 -8.06
N ASP A 257 16.31 -33.84 -8.96
CA ASP A 257 17.19 -34.33 -10.02
C ASP A 257 18.54 -34.74 -9.41
N ILE A 258 18.93 -36.02 -9.63
CA ILE A 258 20.15 -36.55 -9.03
C ILE A 258 21.43 -36.03 -9.68
N TYR A 259 21.37 -35.45 -10.89
CA TYR A 259 22.52 -34.97 -11.62
C TYR A 259 22.77 -33.46 -11.32
N THR A 260 21.70 -32.66 -11.23
CA THR A 260 21.79 -31.22 -11.01
C THR A 260 21.60 -30.81 -9.56
N GLY A 261 20.92 -31.65 -8.76
CA GLY A 261 20.51 -31.32 -7.40
C GLY A 261 19.28 -30.39 -7.34
N GLU A 262 18.67 -30.08 -8.47
CA GLU A 262 17.51 -29.20 -8.54
C GLU A 262 16.26 -29.87 -7.95
N ILE A 263 15.47 -29.10 -7.21
CA ILE A 263 14.18 -29.54 -6.68
C ILE A 263 13.13 -29.43 -7.78
N VAL A 264 12.61 -30.58 -8.22
CA VAL A 264 11.58 -30.66 -9.25
C VAL A 264 10.17 -30.56 -8.67
N ALA A 265 9.95 -31.13 -7.47
CA ALA A 265 8.71 -30.98 -6.72
C ALA A 265 8.97 -31.10 -5.22
N MET A 266 8.21 -30.35 -4.43
CA MET A 266 8.24 -30.44 -2.97
C MET A 266 6.83 -30.16 -2.42
N GLN A 267 6.18 -31.19 -1.92
CA GLN A 267 4.81 -31.14 -1.41
C GLN A 267 4.74 -31.65 0.01
N SER A 268 3.92 -30.97 0.83
CA SER A 268 3.58 -31.42 2.19
C SER A 268 2.08 -31.36 2.40
N SER A 269 1.55 -32.27 3.19
CA SER A 269 0.13 -32.37 3.55
C SER A 269 -0.02 -32.55 5.06
N PRO A 270 -1.01 -31.90 5.71
CA PRO A 270 -2.10 -31.11 5.10
C PRO A 270 -1.63 -29.74 4.58
N SER A 271 -2.22 -29.30 3.48
CA SER A 271 -2.02 -27.98 2.88
C SER A 271 -3.26 -27.08 3.05
N PHE A 272 -3.16 -25.83 2.65
CA PHE A 272 -4.25 -24.87 2.70
C PHE A 272 -4.18 -23.91 1.50
N ASP A 273 -5.29 -23.23 1.20
CA ASP A 273 -5.29 -22.22 0.15
C ASP A 273 -4.71 -20.89 0.66
N PRO A 274 -3.53 -20.45 0.16
CA PRO A 274 -2.90 -19.21 0.56
C PRO A 274 -3.71 -17.97 0.16
N ASN A 275 -4.60 -18.07 -0.84
CA ASN A 275 -5.47 -16.98 -1.26
C ASN A 275 -6.43 -16.52 -0.15
N LEU A 276 -6.76 -17.39 0.81
CA LEU A 276 -7.61 -17.05 1.96
C LEU A 276 -7.03 -15.96 2.87
N PHE A 277 -5.72 -15.79 2.88
CA PHE A 277 -5.05 -14.77 3.71
C PHE A 277 -4.89 -13.40 3.02
N LEU A 278 -5.27 -13.29 1.76
CA LEU A 278 -5.07 -12.07 0.98
C LEU A 278 -5.97 -10.91 1.41
N PHE A 279 -7.18 -11.22 1.88
CA PHE A 279 -8.18 -10.20 2.19
C PHE A 279 -8.59 -10.17 3.66
N GLY A 280 -8.00 -10.99 4.49
CA GLY A 280 -8.00 -11.23 5.93
C GLY A 280 -8.90 -10.47 6.83
#